data_5979b5497b7e6006d5234fbf76939689
#
_entry.id   5979b5497b7e6006d5234fbf76939689
#
_cell.length_a   1.000
_cell.length_b   1.000
_cell.length_c   1.000
_cell.angle_alpha   90.00
_cell.angle_beta   90.00
_cell.angle_gamma   90.00
#
_symmetry.space_group_name_H-M   'P 1'
#
loop_
_entity.id
_entity.type
_entity.pdbx_description
1 polymer ?
#
loop_
_entity_poly.entity_id
_entity_poly.type
_entity_poly.pdbx_seq_one_letter_code
_entity_poly.pdbx_strand_id
1 'polypeptide(L)'
;MNSCARRDLDPIHRTVLVPLDATRFADAAIPTARALAARFGATVHTVSVVVSDFERDRIRAQGARALDTDPTDPRIHVEVDSDVAAGVHRCAARLDESLICLSTHARGRVGGTLIGSTARDIIERARRPVVVAGPLVVDPDPDDRSVAAPLGVDRLVACVDGTTGSEAGLRVAAAWAHALGMKLTVVTVAEPCPPPLRIGAPWRRHHGPQEDADEYVRRLAETWALEAPGLDTVVVYDPIGVGPGLRDHLEEHPAGLVAVTSRLRDRVPHLVLGSGAADIVHASNVPVLVIPAPPETT
;
A
#
# COMPACT_ATOMS: atom_id res chain seq x y z
N MET A 1 5.92 -17.42 22.86
CA MET A 1 5.68 -15.95 22.90
C MET A 1 4.19 -15.70 23.10
N ASN A 2 3.84 -14.89 24.09
CA ASN A 2 2.49 -14.79 24.66
C ASN A 2 1.44 -14.30 23.66
N SER A 3 0.26 -14.89 23.70
CA SER A 3 -0.98 -14.46 23.03
C SER A 3 -1.33 -12.97 23.24
N CYS A 4 -0.77 -12.34 24.26
CA CYS A 4 -0.93 -10.91 24.56
C CYS A 4 -0.14 -10.01 23.59
N ALA A 5 1.07 -10.40 23.18
CA ALA A 5 1.91 -9.62 22.26
C ALA A 5 1.39 -9.62 20.81
N ARG A 6 0.54 -10.60 20.43
CA ARG A 6 -0.10 -10.62 19.10
C ARG A 6 -1.25 -9.62 18.99
N ARG A 7 -2.00 -9.36 20.06
CA ARG A 7 -3.14 -8.44 20.03
C ARG A 7 -2.74 -6.97 19.83
N ASP A 8 -1.51 -6.61 20.23
CA ASP A 8 -1.02 -5.24 20.07
C ASP A 8 -0.58 -4.90 18.62
N LEU A 9 -0.49 -5.92 17.74
CA LEU A 9 -0.14 -5.78 16.34
C LEU A 9 -1.35 -5.91 15.40
N ASP A 10 -2.49 -6.41 15.89
CA ASP A 10 -3.68 -6.55 15.05
C ASP A 10 -4.21 -5.16 14.67
N PRO A 11 -4.30 -4.83 13.39
CA PRO A 11 -4.80 -3.54 12.96
C PRO A 11 -6.30 -3.46 13.29
N ILE A 12 -6.62 -2.66 14.29
CA ILE A 12 -8.01 -2.31 14.58
C ILE A 12 -8.33 -1.06 13.79
N HIS A 13 -9.23 -1.18 12.82
CA HIS A 13 -9.70 -0.04 12.04
C HIS A 13 -11.22 0.09 12.20
N ARG A 14 -11.67 1.24 12.69
CA ARG A 14 -13.10 1.59 12.82
C ARG A 14 -13.55 2.55 11.73
N THR A 15 -12.62 3.23 11.13
CA THR A 15 -12.88 4.22 10.09
C THR A 15 -11.92 3.99 8.91
N VAL A 16 -12.46 3.93 7.69
CA VAL A 16 -11.68 4.03 6.47
C VAL A 16 -11.91 5.42 5.87
N LEU A 17 -10.88 6.25 5.89
CA LEU A 17 -10.94 7.64 5.44
C LEU A 17 -10.44 7.76 4.00
N VAL A 18 -11.29 8.29 3.10
CA VAL A 18 -10.97 8.48 1.69
C VAL A 18 -10.81 9.98 1.39
N PRO A 19 -9.60 10.44 1.06
CA PRO A 19 -9.39 11.79 0.57
C PRO A 19 -10.01 11.99 -0.82
N LEU A 20 -10.80 13.05 -1.01
CA LEU A 20 -11.44 13.41 -2.27
C LEU A 20 -10.99 14.81 -2.71
N ASP A 21 -10.63 14.98 -3.99
CA ASP A 21 -10.13 16.23 -4.58
C ASP A 21 -11.05 16.82 -5.67
N ALA A 22 -12.32 16.47 -5.64
CA ALA A 22 -13.31 16.84 -6.66
C ALA A 22 -13.06 16.23 -8.05
N THR A 23 -12.15 15.29 -8.21
CA THR A 23 -11.95 14.54 -9.45
C THR A 23 -12.61 13.15 -9.37
N ARG A 24 -13.02 12.59 -10.53
CA ARG A 24 -13.51 11.21 -10.61
C ARG A 24 -12.47 10.16 -10.19
N PHE A 25 -11.20 10.52 -10.22
CA PHE A 25 -10.11 9.60 -9.88
C PHE A 25 -10.00 9.39 -8.36
N ALA A 26 -10.29 10.42 -7.56
CA ALA A 26 -10.33 10.28 -6.11
C ALA A 26 -11.45 9.33 -5.67
N ASP A 27 -12.62 9.40 -6.33
CA ASP A 27 -13.77 8.52 -6.06
C ASP A 27 -13.43 7.03 -6.33
N ALA A 28 -12.43 6.75 -7.16
CA ALA A 28 -12.04 5.40 -7.52
C ALA A 28 -11.39 4.60 -6.36
N ALA A 29 -11.02 5.24 -5.26
CA ALA A 29 -10.62 4.55 -4.02
C ALA A 29 -11.84 4.02 -3.22
N ILE A 30 -13.05 4.49 -3.49
CA ILE A 30 -14.27 4.12 -2.72
C ILE A 30 -14.56 2.61 -2.74
N PRO A 31 -14.49 1.88 -3.88
CA PRO A 31 -14.69 0.43 -3.88
C PRO A 31 -13.71 -0.30 -2.97
N THR A 32 -12.42 0.06 -3.01
CA THR A 32 -11.39 -0.48 -2.13
C THR A 32 -11.68 -0.16 -0.66
N ALA A 33 -12.05 1.09 -0.36
CA ALA A 33 -12.40 1.51 0.99
C ALA A 33 -13.60 0.75 1.55
N ARG A 34 -14.64 0.52 0.74
CA ARG A 34 -15.82 -0.28 1.11
C ARG A 34 -15.45 -1.75 1.38
N ALA A 35 -14.58 -2.33 0.55
CA ALA A 35 -14.11 -3.69 0.75
C ALA A 35 -13.31 -3.84 2.05
N LEU A 36 -12.40 -2.90 2.35
CA LEU A 36 -11.67 -2.84 3.61
C LEU A 36 -12.61 -2.65 4.81
N ALA A 37 -13.54 -1.71 4.71
CA ALA A 37 -14.51 -1.45 5.77
C ALA A 37 -15.36 -2.69 6.08
N ALA A 38 -15.79 -3.44 5.05
CA ALA A 38 -16.53 -4.67 5.24
C ALA A 38 -15.70 -5.75 5.98
N ARG A 39 -14.38 -5.86 5.66
CA ARG A 39 -13.49 -6.83 6.31
C ARG A 39 -13.17 -6.46 7.77
N PHE A 40 -13.02 -5.18 8.09
CA PHE A 40 -12.73 -4.71 9.44
C PHE A 40 -13.96 -4.43 10.30
N GLY A 41 -15.17 -4.46 9.75
CA GLY A 41 -16.38 -3.97 10.43
C GLY A 41 -16.33 -2.45 10.67
N ALA A 42 -15.66 -1.72 9.78
CA ALA A 42 -15.45 -0.28 9.86
C ALA A 42 -16.50 0.51 9.05
N THR A 43 -16.48 1.83 9.18
CA THR A 43 -17.29 2.75 8.37
C THR A 43 -16.41 3.54 7.41
N VAL A 44 -16.93 3.81 6.19
CA VAL A 44 -16.25 4.66 5.21
C VAL A 44 -16.61 6.12 5.45
N HIS A 45 -15.59 6.96 5.57
CA HIS A 45 -15.67 8.41 5.66
C HIS A 45 -14.92 9.06 4.49
N THR A 46 -15.29 10.26 4.14
CA THR A 46 -14.57 11.06 3.14
C THR A 46 -13.99 12.32 3.76
N VAL A 47 -12.87 12.79 3.25
CA VAL A 47 -12.31 14.09 3.60
C VAL A 47 -11.89 14.84 2.34
N SER A 48 -12.25 16.10 2.27
CA SER A 48 -11.74 17.04 1.27
C SER A 48 -11.10 18.23 1.97
N VAL A 49 -10.00 18.71 1.42
CA VAL A 49 -9.28 19.88 1.94
C VAL A 49 -9.45 21.02 0.95
N VAL A 50 -9.95 22.14 1.43
CA VAL A 50 -10.23 23.35 0.66
C VAL A 50 -9.44 24.54 1.22
N VAL A 51 -9.12 25.51 0.38
CA VAL A 51 -8.42 26.72 0.83
C VAL A 51 -9.37 27.76 1.43
N SER A 52 -10.68 27.62 1.21
CA SER A 52 -11.68 28.53 1.76
C SER A 52 -13.04 27.83 1.97
N ASP A 53 -13.85 28.37 2.89
CA ASP A 53 -15.20 27.84 3.16
C ASP A 53 -16.16 27.96 1.98
N PHE A 54 -15.87 28.81 1.00
CA PHE A 54 -16.75 29.07 -0.14
C PHE A 54 -17.06 27.80 -0.97
N GLU A 55 -16.16 26.84 -0.98
CA GLU A 55 -16.31 25.59 -1.74
C GLU A 55 -17.00 24.47 -0.94
N ARG A 56 -17.27 24.68 0.34
CA ARG A 56 -17.73 23.65 1.29
C ARG A 56 -18.96 22.88 0.80
N ASP A 57 -19.99 23.58 0.33
CA ASP A 57 -21.26 22.94 -0.07
C ASP A 57 -21.07 22.07 -1.31
N ARG A 58 -20.31 22.55 -2.29
CA ARG A 58 -19.99 21.79 -3.51
C ARG A 58 -19.22 20.51 -3.18
N ILE A 59 -18.26 20.61 -2.28
CA ILE A 59 -17.43 19.50 -1.84
C ILE A 59 -18.22 18.50 -1.01
N ARG A 60 -19.11 18.97 -0.13
CA ARG A 60 -20.03 18.07 0.61
C ARG A 60 -20.93 17.28 -0.32
N ALA A 61 -21.44 17.90 -1.38
CA ALA A 61 -22.24 17.22 -2.39
C ALA A 61 -21.46 16.12 -3.12
N GLN A 62 -20.16 16.28 -3.31
CA GLN A 62 -19.31 15.21 -3.87
C GLN A 62 -19.15 14.06 -2.87
N GLY A 63 -18.81 14.34 -1.62
CA GLY A 63 -18.72 13.32 -0.57
C GLY A 63 -20.02 12.53 -0.43
N ALA A 64 -21.16 13.22 -0.51
CA ALA A 64 -22.49 12.62 -0.49
C ALA A 64 -22.70 11.63 -1.64
N ARG A 65 -22.32 12.00 -2.86
CA ARG A 65 -22.38 11.08 -4.01
C ARG A 65 -21.47 9.89 -3.83
N ALA A 66 -20.25 10.11 -3.35
CA ALA A 66 -19.26 9.03 -3.14
C ALA A 66 -19.73 8.00 -2.09
N LEU A 67 -20.42 8.46 -1.05
CA LEU A 67 -20.96 7.62 0.02
C LEU A 67 -22.39 7.13 -0.22
N ASP A 68 -23.07 7.65 -1.26
CA ASP A 68 -24.49 7.42 -1.51
C ASP A 68 -25.35 7.86 -0.32
N THR A 69 -25.21 9.13 0.07
CA THR A 69 -25.85 9.70 1.27
C THR A 69 -26.19 11.19 1.08
N ASP A 70 -26.67 11.83 2.13
CA ASP A 70 -26.97 13.26 2.16
C ASP A 70 -25.72 14.12 2.44
N PRO A 71 -25.59 15.35 1.86
CA PRO A 71 -24.47 16.25 2.12
C PRO A 71 -24.27 16.64 3.60
N THR A 72 -25.26 16.45 4.45
CA THR A 72 -25.17 16.70 5.90
C THR A 72 -24.63 15.51 6.69
N ASP A 73 -24.38 14.36 6.03
CA ASP A 73 -23.88 13.15 6.69
C ASP A 73 -22.59 13.45 7.47
N PRO A 74 -22.50 13.06 8.75
CA PRO A 74 -21.32 13.32 9.59
C PRO A 74 -20.05 12.61 9.11
N ARG A 75 -20.16 11.64 8.23
CA ARG A 75 -19.02 10.94 7.62
C ARG A 75 -18.32 11.75 6.51
N ILE A 76 -18.88 12.91 6.13
CA ILE A 76 -18.32 13.80 5.13
C ILE A 76 -17.59 14.94 5.83
N HIS A 77 -16.25 14.91 5.79
CA HIS A 77 -15.40 15.92 6.40
C HIS A 77 -14.91 16.92 5.36
N VAL A 78 -14.90 18.19 5.74
CA VAL A 78 -14.29 19.26 4.94
C VAL A 78 -13.35 20.06 5.85
N GLU A 79 -12.07 20.00 5.52
CA GLU A 79 -11.00 20.73 6.20
C GLU A 79 -10.67 22.01 5.42
N VAL A 80 -10.36 23.06 6.15
CA VAL A 80 -9.82 24.29 5.54
C VAL A 80 -8.34 24.36 5.87
N ASP A 81 -7.51 24.20 4.86
CA ASP A 81 -6.05 24.24 4.97
C ASP A 81 -5.43 24.55 3.60
N SER A 82 -4.28 25.21 3.61
CA SER A 82 -3.45 25.38 2.42
C SER A 82 -2.57 24.17 2.10
N ASP A 83 -2.34 23.29 3.09
CA ASP A 83 -1.60 22.04 2.97
C ASP A 83 -2.59 20.84 3.01
N VAL A 84 -2.84 20.27 1.84
CA VAL A 84 -3.80 19.19 1.69
C VAL A 84 -3.43 17.96 2.52
N ALA A 85 -2.16 17.55 2.49
CA ALA A 85 -1.71 16.38 3.25
C ALA A 85 -1.84 16.60 4.75
N ALA A 86 -1.50 17.79 5.25
CA ALA A 86 -1.68 18.15 6.66
C ALA A 86 -3.17 18.12 7.05
N GLY A 87 -4.07 18.64 6.22
CA GLY A 87 -5.52 18.59 6.44
C GLY A 87 -6.05 17.17 6.53
N VAL A 88 -5.65 16.28 5.60
CA VAL A 88 -6.03 14.86 5.61
C VAL A 88 -5.55 14.16 6.89
N HIS A 89 -4.27 14.32 7.25
CA HIS A 89 -3.73 13.69 8.45
C HIS A 89 -4.35 14.23 9.74
N ARG A 90 -4.68 15.52 9.79
CA ARG A 90 -5.39 16.11 10.92
C ARG A 90 -6.80 15.55 11.07
N CYS A 91 -7.53 15.39 9.96
CA CYS A 91 -8.82 14.72 9.96
C CYS A 91 -8.69 13.27 10.46
N ALA A 92 -7.76 12.51 9.89
CA ALA A 92 -7.50 11.13 10.29
C ALA A 92 -7.17 11.00 11.79
N ALA A 93 -6.39 11.94 12.36
CA ALA A 93 -6.03 11.92 13.77
C ALA A 93 -7.20 12.15 14.73
N ARG A 94 -8.31 12.75 14.26
CA ARG A 94 -9.53 12.96 15.05
C ARG A 94 -10.52 11.82 14.97
N LEU A 95 -10.34 10.93 14.01
CA LEU A 95 -11.21 9.77 13.82
C LEU A 95 -10.63 8.56 14.54
N ASP A 96 -11.51 7.82 15.19
CA ASP A 96 -11.13 6.62 15.94
C ASP A 96 -10.59 5.54 14.99
N GLU A 97 -9.41 5.00 15.30
CA GLU A 97 -8.76 3.91 14.57
C GLU A 97 -8.83 4.07 13.03
N SER A 98 -8.49 5.26 12.54
CA SER A 98 -8.62 5.59 11.12
C SER A 98 -7.53 4.95 10.26
N LEU A 99 -7.95 4.47 9.08
CA LEU A 99 -7.11 4.00 7.98
C LEU A 99 -7.32 4.93 6.78
N ILE A 100 -6.25 5.51 6.24
CA ILE A 100 -6.34 6.27 5.00
C ILE A 100 -6.31 5.30 3.82
N CYS A 101 -7.31 5.43 2.93
CA CYS A 101 -7.39 4.72 1.66
C CYS A 101 -7.49 5.76 0.54
N LEU A 102 -6.52 5.82 -0.35
CA LEU A 102 -6.46 6.82 -1.42
C LEU A 102 -6.17 6.20 -2.78
N SER A 103 -6.48 6.92 -3.85
CA SER A 103 -6.08 6.58 -5.22
C SER A 103 -4.90 7.41 -5.67
N THR A 104 -4.08 6.83 -6.55
CA THR A 104 -3.11 7.61 -7.32
C THR A 104 -3.79 8.19 -8.54
N HIS A 105 -3.48 9.43 -8.91
CA HIS A 105 -4.04 10.03 -10.13
C HIS A 105 -3.51 9.29 -11.37
N ALA A 106 -4.40 8.61 -12.08
CA ALA A 106 -4.11 8.07 -13.40
C ALA A 106 -4.28 9.18 -14.45
N ARG A 107 -3.28 10.05 -14.63
CA ARG A 107 -3.22 10.92 -15.81
C ARG A 107 -2.42 10.24 -16.89
N GLY A 108 -3.14 9.64 -17.85
CA GLY A 108 -2.66 9.35 -19.19
C GLY A 108 -1.66 8.20 -19.32
N ARG A 109 -1.97 7.28 -20.21
CA ARG A 109 -1.10 6.19 -20.73
C ARG A 109 0.18 6.67 -21.45
N VAL A 110 0.57 7.93 -21.30
CA VAL A 110 1.72 8.54 -21.98
C VAL A 110 2.73 9.04 -20.95
N GLY A 111 3.77 8.26 -20.77
CA GLY A 111 5.05 8.73 -20.24
C GLY A 111 5.14 8.93 -18.72
N GLY A 112 5.52 7.87 -18.00
CA GLY A 112 6.12 8.00 -16.67
C GLY A 112 5.20 7.69 -15.50
N THR A 113 5.71 6.87 -14.63
CA THR A 113 5.19 6.43 -13.34
C THR A 113 5.06 7.59 -12.35
N LEU A 114 3.95 8.33 -12.37
CA LEU A 114 3.78 9.48 -11.46
C LEU A 114 2.59 9.23 -10.52
N ILE A 115 2.92 8.84 -9.29
CA ILE A 115 2.02 9.05 -8.15
C ILE A 115 1.84 10.57 -8.03
N GLY A 116 0.59 11.05 -8.01
CA GLY A 116 0.29 12.48 -7.89
C GLY A 116 0.98 13.08 -6.66
N SER A 117 1.40 14.35 -6.75
CA SER A 117 2.12 15.03 -5.66
C SER A 117 1.37 14.95 -4.33
N THR A 118 0.07 15.22 -4.34
CA THR A 118 -0.79 15.14 -3.14
C THR A 118 -0.85 13.72 -2.54
N ALA A 119 -1.03 12.69 -3.38
CA ALA A 119 -1.02 11.30 -2.92
C ALA A 119 0.34 10.93 -2.32
N ARG A 120 1.42 11.35 -2.96
CA ARG A 120 2.78 11.18 -2.44
C ARG A 120 2.97 11.86 -1.10
N ASP A 121 2.58 13.13 -0.97
CA ASP A 121 2.71 13.89 0.27
C ASP A 121 1.92 13.25 1.42
N ILE A 122 0.73 12.72 1.15
CA ILE A 122 -0.06 11.99 2.15
C ILE A 122 0.67 10.72 2.58
N ILE A 123 1.21 9.92 1.63
CA ILE A 123 1.94 8.69 1.92
C ILE A 123 3.23 8.99 2.70
N GLU A 124 4.01 9.98 2.27
CA GLU A 124 5.30 10.32 2.86
C GLU A 124 5.21 10.89 4.28
N ARG A 125 4.07 11.47 4.65
CA ARG A 125 3.80 11.96 6.01
C ARG A 125 3.06 10.95 6.89
N ALA A 126 2.67 9.81 6.33
CA ALA A 126 1.94 8.79 7.07
C ALA A 126 2.81 8.14 8.15
N ARG A 127 2.28 8.06 9.36
CA ARG A 127 2.89 7.35 10.49
C ARG A 127 2.28 5.97 10.73
N ARG A 128 1.24 5.64 10.01
CA ARG A 128 0.51 4.37 10.02
C ARG A 128 0.38 3.86 8.59
N PRO A 129 0.11 2.58 8.39
CA PRO A 129 -0.13 2.06 7.05
C PRO A 129 -1.22 2.83 6.30
N VAL A 130 -1.03 2.97 4.99
CA VAL A 130 -1.96 3.61 4.06
C VAL A 130 -2.27 2.64 2.94
N VAL A 131 -3.54 2.51 2.56
CA VAL A 131 -3.91 1.70 1.39
C VAL A 131 -4.02 2.59 0.15
N VAL A 132 -3.39 2.16 -0.92
CA VAL A 132 -3.30 2.90 -2.18
C VAL A 132 -3.93 2.07 -3.30
N ALA A 133 -4.96 2.61 -3.94
CA ALA A 133 -5.46 2.09 -5.20
C ALA A 133 -4.63 2.65 -6.35
N GLY A 134 -3.79 1.82 -6.94
CA GLY A 134 -2.91 2.19 -8.06
C GLY A 134 -3.66 2.39 -9.38
N PRO A 135 -2.97 2.80 -10.45
CA PRO A 135 -3.60 3.10 -11.74
C PRO A 135 -4.38 1.93 -12.34
N LEU A 136 -3.87 0.71 -12.21
CA LEU A 136 -4.52 -0.49 -12.75
C LEU A 136 -5.75 -0.92 -11.92
N VAL A 137 -5.84 -0.49 -10.65
CA VAL A 137 -7.03 -0.71 -9.82
C VAL A 137 -8.11 0.31 -10.13
N VAL A 138 -7.71 1.56 -10.44
CA VAL A 138 -8.60 2.70 -10.67
C VAL A 138 -9.21 2.71 -12.07
N ASP A 139 -8.40 2.38 -13.06
CA ASP A 139 -8.78 2.36 -14.49
C ASP A 139 -8.21 1.07 -15.12
N PRO A 140 -8.81 -0.08 -14.77
CA PRO A 140 -8.36 -1.36 -15.29
C PRO A 140 -8.54 -1.42 -16.81
N ASP A 141 -7.61 -2.09 -17.49
CA ASP A 141 -7.78 -2.39 -18.89
C ASP A 141 -9.04 -3.27 -19.05
N PRO A 142 -10.03 -2.89 -19.87
CA PRO A 142 -11.24 -3.68 -20.05
C PRO A 142 -10.99 -5.08 -20.61
N ASP A 143 -9.85 -5.30 -21.26
CA ASP A 143 -9.41 -6.60 -21.75
C ASP A 143 -8.61 -7.39 -20.73
N ASP A 144 -8.16 -6.76 -19.63
CA ASP A 144 -7.43 -7.41 -18.53
C ASP A 144 -8.40 -8.12 -17.57
N ARG A 145 -8.56 -9.43 -17.78
CA ARG A 145 -9.39 -10.29 -16.93
C ARG A 145 -8.75 -10.63 -15.58
N SER A 146 -7.52 -10.20 -15.33
CA SER A 146 -6.80 -10.44 -14.08
C SER A 146 -7.21 -9.50 -12.94
N VAL A 147 -7.94 -8.43 -13.25
CA VAL A 147 -8.39 -7.45 -12.24
C VAL A 147 -9.51 -8.06 -11.40
N ALA A 148 -9.13 -8.60 -10.27
CA ALA A 148 -10.08 -9.07 -9.26
C ALA A 148 -10.78 -7.89 -8.57
N ALA A 149 -12.00 -8.14 -8.07
CA ALA A 149 -12.64 -7.19 -7.17
C ALA A 149 -11.70 -6.87 -5.99
N PRO A 150 -11.63 -5.61 -5.51
CA PRO A 150 -10.77 -5.26 -4.39
C PRO A 150 -10.97 -6.23 -3.21
N LEU A 151 -9.87 -6.80 -2.72
CA LEU A 151 -9.86 -7.81 -1.65
C LEU A 151 -10.69 -9.10 -1.95
N GLY A 152 -10.96 -9.37 -3.23
CA GLY A 152 -11.75 -10.53 -3.66
C GLY A 152 -11.03 -11.88 -3.53
N VAL A 153 -9.71 -11.86 -3.30
CA VAL A 153 -8.87 -13.05 -3.10
C VAL A 153 -8.27 -13.03 -1.69
N ASP A 154 -8.37 -14.12 -0.96
CA ASP A 154 -7.88 -14.24 0.42
C ASP A 154 -6.37 -14.53 0.46
N ARG A 155 -5.59 -13.66 -0.21
CA ARG A 155 -4.12 -13.68 -0.22
C ARG A 155 -3.58 -12.27 -0.12
N LEU A 156 -2.62 -12.07 0.80
CA LEU A 156 -1.79 -10.88 0.90
C LEU A 156 -0.38 -11.23 0.43
N VAL A 157 0.13 -10.50 -0.56
CA VAL A 157 1.51 -10.61 -1.04
C VAL A 157 2.34 -9.51 -0.40
N ALA A 158 3.34 -9.87 0.42
CA ALA A 158 4.28 -8.92 0.99
C ALA A 158 5.58 -8.90 0.19
N CYS A 159 5.92 -7.75 -0.39
CA CYS A 159 7.15 -7.57 -1.15
C CYS A 159 8.29 -7.17 -0.21
N VAL A 160 9.39 -7.92 -0.27
CA VAL A 160 10.61 -7.66 0.49
C VAL A 160 11.81 -7.55 -0.44
N ASP A 161 12.78 -6.71 -0.07
CA ASP A 161 14.01 -6.44 -0.85
C ASP A 161 15.30 -6.76 -0.08
N GLY A 162 15.18 -7.49 1.03
CA GLY A 162 16.31 -7.86 1.89
C GLY A 162 16.82 -6.75 2.80
N THR A 163 16.21 -5.57 2.77
CA THR A 163 16.55 -4.52 3.72
C THR A 163 15.89 -4.77 5.08
N THR A 164 16.54 -4.34 6.16
CA THR A 164 15.99 -4.39 7.52
C THR A 164 14.62 -3.70 7.60
N GLY A 165 14.44 -2.61 6.85
CA GLY A 165 13.16 -1.90 6.79
C GLY A 165 12.05 -2.75 6.18
N SER A 166 12.30 -3.44 5.07
CA SER A 166 11.31 -4.30 4.42
C SER A 166 10.95 -5.52 5.30
N GLU A 167 11.93 -6.11 5.96
CA GLU A 167 11.71 -7.21 6.91
C GLU A 167 10.92 -6.77 8.15
N ALA A 168 11.16 -5.56 8.66
CA ALA A 168 10.38 -4.99 9.76
C ALA A 168 8.91 -4.79 9.37
N GLY A 169 8.64 -4.36 8.12
CA GLY A 169 7.28 -4.22 7.59
C GLY A 169 6.54 -5.54 7.45
N LEU A 170 7.25 -6.66 7.33
CA LEU A 170 6.63 -7.98 7.23
C LEU A 170 5.79 -8.34 8.47
N ARG A 171 6.16 -7.85 9.67
CA ARG A 171 5.34 -8.05 10.87
C ARG A 171 3.98 -7.37 10.76
N VAL A 172 3.96 -6.16 10.20
CA VAL A 172 2.72 -5.43 9.95
C VAL A 172 1.89 -6.14 8.89
N ALA A 173 2.53 -6.60 7.78
CA ALA A 173 1.85 -7.36 6.74
C ALA A 173 1.24 -8.67 7.28
N ALA A 174 1.94 -9.38 8.16
CA ALA A 174 1.43 -10.59 8.80
C ALA A 174 0.22 -10.31 9.70
N ALA A 175 0.26 -9.22 10.50
CA ALA A 175 -0.87 -8.80 11.31
C ALA A 175 -2.09 -8.44 10.45
N TRP A 176 -1.86 -7.74 9.33
CA TRP A 176 -2.93 -7.42 8.38
C TRP A 176 -3.51 -8.67 7.71
N ALA A 177 -2.66 -9.61 7.27
CA ALA A 177 -3.12 -10.87 6.68
C ALA A 177 -4.00 -11.63 7.68
N HIS A 178 -3.59 -11.70 8.94
CA HIS A 178 -4.37 -12.33 10.00
C HIS A 178 -5.72 -11.63 10.22
N ALA A 179 -5.72 -10.30 10.38
CA ALA A 179 -6.93 -9.52 10.63
C ALA A 179 -7.94 -9.57 9.47
N LEU A 180 -7.44 -9.65 8.23
CA LEU A 180 -8.28 -9.78 7.02
C LEU A 180 -8.66 -11.23 6.69
N GLY A 181 -8.17 -12.23 7.43
CA GLY A 181 -8.37 -13.64 7.13
C GLY A 181 -7.69 -14.10 5.83
N MET A 182 -6.58 -13.47 5.46
CA MET A 182 -5.82 -13.75 4.24
C MET A 182 -4.61 -14.64 4.52
N LYS A 183 -4.23 -15.45 3.54
CA LYS A 183 -2.93 -16.13 3.53
C LYS A 183 -1.84 -15.14 3.19
N LEU A 184 -0.71 -15.18 3.92
CA LEU A 184 0.47 -14.38 3.62
C LEU A 184 1.41 -15.14 2.69
N THR A 185 1.81 -14.48 1.60
CA THR A 185 2.89 -14.93 0.72
C THR A 185 3.95 -13.83 0.69
N VAL A 186 5.21 -14.17 0.89
CA VAL A 186 6.33 -13.21 0.80
C VAL A 186 6.99 -13.37 -0.56
N VAL A 187 7.14 -12.27 -1.26
CA VAL A 187 7.72 -12.23 -2.61
C VAL A 187 8.96 -11.35 -2.61
N THR A 188 10.05 -11.88 -3.17
CA THR A 188 11.24 -11.11 -3.53
C THR A 188 11.38 -11.14 -5.05
N VAL A 189 11.48 -9.98 -5.67
CA VAL A 189 11.79 -9.88 -7.11
C VAL A 189 13.28 -9.63 -7.26
N ALA A 190 13.96 -10.52 -7.98
CA ALA A 190 15.39 -10.48 -8.22
C ALA A 190 15.67 -10.39 -9.71
N GLU A 191 16.72 -9.66 -10.09
CA GLU A 191 17.24 -9.73 -11.46
C GLU A 191 17.88 -11.11 -11.67
N PRO A 192 17.62 -11.79 -12.80
CA PRO A 192 18.30 -13.04 -13.16
C PRO A 192 19.81 -12.82 -13.11
N CYS A 193 20.55 -13.74 -12.49
CA CYS A 193 21.99 -13.67 -12.50
C CYS A 193 22.47 -13.70 -13.98
N PRO A 194 23.11 -12.63 -14.49
CA PRO A 194 23.56 -12.65 -15.87
C PRO A 194 24.64 -13.73 -16.02
N PRO A 195 24.72 -14.39 -17.19
CA PRO A 195 25.82 -15.31 -17.47
C PRO A 195 27.17 -14.63 -17.20
N PRO A 196 28.26 -15.36 -16.91
CA PRO A 196 29.48 -14.90 -16.25
C PRO A 196 30.29 -13.77 -16.93
N LEU A 197 29.74 -13.08 -17.89
CA LEU A 197 30.37 -11.96 -18.61
C LEU A 197 30.24 -10.59 -17.92
N ARG A 198 29.48 -10.46 -16.82
CA ARG A 198 29.47 -9.25 -16.00
C ARG A 198 30.28 -9.40 -14.72
N ILE A 199 31.59 -9.54 -14.88
CA ILE A 199 32.54 -9.37 -13.79
C ILE A 199 32.38 -7.94 -13.24
N GLY A 200 31.82 -7.82 -12.03
CA GLY A 200 31.81 -6.57 -11.26
C GLY A 200 30.54 -5.73 -11.25
N ALA A 201 29.43 -6.17 -11.84
CA ALA A 201 28.15 -5.57 -11.54
C ALA A 201 27.53 -6.35 -10.36
N PRO A 202 27.51 -5.79 -9.17
CA PRO A 202 26.80 -6.44 -8.08
C PRO A 202 25.32 -6.29 -8.37
N TRP A 203 24.67 -7.42 -8.66
CA TRP A 203 23.24 -7.48 -8.46
C TRP A 203 23.10 -7.37 -6.96
N ARG A 204 22.91 -6.51 -6.52
CA ARG A 204 23.09 -6.00 -5.20
C ARG A 204 21.90 -5.14 -4.92
N ARG A 205 21.68 -4.87 -3.86
CA ARG A 205 22.39 -4.18 -2.82
C ARG A 205 21.84 -4.45 -1.45
N HIS A 206 20.85 -5.34 -1.32
CA HIS A 206 20.06 -5.46 -0.14
C HIS A 206 20.28 -6.78 0.57
N HIS A 207 20.72 -7.80 -0.18
CA HIS A 207 21.23 -9.03 0.39
C HIS A 207 22.72 -8.84 0.67
N GLY A 208 23.25 -9.42 1.71
CA GLY A 208 24.69 -9.40 1.98
C GLY A 208 25.46 -9.84 0.73
N PRO A 209 26.75 -9.49 0.61
CA PRO A 209 27.53 -9.65 -0.63
C PRO A 209 27.67 -11.09 -1.14
N GLN A 210 27.13 -12.08 -0.46
CA GLN A 210 27.22 -13.49 -0.80
C GLN A 210 25.90 -14.25 -0.75
N GLU A 211 24.78 -13.61 -0.35
CA GLU A 211 23.48 -14.26 -0.25
C GLU A 211 22.74 -14.09 -1.58
N ASP A 212 22.33 -15.18 -2.22
CA ASP A 212 21.42 -15.13 -3.36
C ASP A 212 19.96 -15.01 -2.91
N ALA A 213 19.07 -14.72 -3.85
CA ALA A 213 17.67 -14.48 -3.53
C ALA A 213 16.98 -15.73 -2.95
N ASP A 214 17.34 -16.92 -3.41
CA ASP A 214 16.78 -18.19 -2.94
C ASP A 214 17.23 -18.49 -1.51
N GLU A 215 18.53 -18.25 -1.20
CA GLU A 215 19.06 -18.39 0.16
C GLU A 215 18.39 -17.39 1.11
N TYR A 216 18.21 -16.14 0.66
CA TYR A 216 17.53 -15.11 1.42
C TYR A 216 16.09 -15.51 1.82
N VAL A 217 15.25 -15.91 0.85
CA VAL A 217 13.87 -16.28 1.17
C VAL A 217 13.78 -17.55 2.01
N ARG A 218 14.71 -18.50 1.84
CA ARG A 218 14.80 -19.70 2.69
C ARG A 218 15.11 -19.31 4.13
N ARG A 219 16.12 -18.48 4.36
CA ARG A 219 16.46 -17.94 5.69
C ARG A 219 15.29 -17.18 6.31
N LEU A 220 14.60 -16.39 5.50
CA LEU A 220 13.41 -15.64 5.94
C LEU A 220 12.30 -16.60 6.38
N ALA A 221 12.00 -17.63 5.60
CA ALA A 221 11.00 -18.66 5.94
C ALA A 221 11.35 -19.38 7.24
N GLU A 222 12.62 -19.76 7.43
CA GLU A 222 13.11 -20.39 8.66
C GLU A 222 12.95 -19.46 9.88
N THR A 223 13.29 -18.18 9.73
CA THR A 223 13.17 -17.18 10.79
C THR A 223 11.72 -16.98 11.22
N TRP A 224 10.80 -17.01 10.26
CA TRP A 224 9.38 -16.76 10.48
C TRP A 224 8.55 -18.02 10.75
N ALA A 225 9.13 -19.21 10.67
CA ALA A 225 8.42 -20.46 10.85
C ALA A 225 7.61 -20.57 12.15
N LEU A 226 8.08 -19.96 13.22
CA LEU A 226 7.39 -19.92 14.52
C LEU A 226 6.34 -18.82 14.62
N GLU A 227 6.55 -17.69 13.95
CA GLU A 227 5.66 -16.51 14.02
C GLU A 227 4.51 -16.61 13.00
N ALA A 228 4.77 -17.20 11.85
CA ALA A 228 3.82 -17.41 10.77
C ALA A 228 3.93 -18.84 10.20
N PRO A 229 3.37 -19.85 10.87
CA PRO A 229 3.38 -21.22 10.37
C PRO A 229 2.70 -21.30 9.00
N GLY A 230 3.38 -21.91 8.02
CA GLY A 230 2.86 -22.01 6.66
C GLY A 230 3.03 -20.74 5.81
N LEU A 231 3.98 -19.88 6.17
CA LEU A 231 4.40 -18.77 5.34
C LEU A 231 4.96 -19.27 4.01
N ASP A 232 4.30 -18.89 2.92
CA ASP A 232 4.80 -19.13 1.57
C ASP A 232 5.83 -18.07 1.20
N THR A 233 6.98 -18.48 0.66
CA THR A 233 8.01 -17.56 0.16
C THR A 233 8.32 -17.87 -1.30
N VAL A 234 8.43 -16.84 -2.12
CA VAL A 234 8.64 -16.96 -3.56
C VAL A 234 9.73 -15.99 -4.02
N VAL A 235 10.65 -16.47 -4.85
CA VAL A 235 11.54 -15.62 -5.64
C VAL A 235 11.00 -15.51 -7.05
N VAL A 236 10.79 -14.30 -7.50
CA VAL A 236 10.43 -13.99 -8.89
C VAL A 236 11.68 -13.45 -9.57
N TYR A 237 12.12 -14.09 -10.63
CA TYR A 237 13.24 -13.63 -11.44
C TYR A 237 12.75 -12.84 -12.63
N ASP A 238 12.99 -11.53 -12.66
CA ASP A 238 12.59 -10.66 -13.75
C ASP A 238 13.75 -9.75 -14.20
N PRO A 239 14.09 -9.72 -15.51
CA PRO A 239 15.19 -8.92 -16.04
C PRO A 239 14.87 -7.44 -16.20
N ILE A 240 13.59 -7.06 -16.11
CA ILE A 240 13.11 -5.70 -16.35
C ILE A 240 13.03 -4.94 -15.04
N GLY A 241 12.52 -5.59 -13.98
CA GLY A 241 12.46 -4.99 -12.68
C GLY A 241 11.30 -5.44 -11.79
N VAL A 242 11.20 -4.81 -10.62
CA VAL A 242 10.28 -5.22 -9.56
C VAL A 242 8.81 -5.14 -9.99
N GLY A 243 8.43 -4.06 -10.70
CA GLY A 243 7.05 -3.85 -11.13
C GLY A 243 6.56 -4.91 -12.11
N PRO A 244 7.23 -5.11 -13.25
CA PRO A 244 6.88 -6.16 -14.20
C PRO A 244 6.86 -7.55 -13.58
N GLY A 245 7.91 -7.94 -12.86
CA GLY A 245 7.98 -9.26 -12.23
C GLY A 245 6.86 -9.50 -11.23
N LEU A 246 6.48 -8.49 -10.44
CA LEU A 246 5.34 -8.61 -9.54
C LEU A 246 4.02 -8.74 -10.32
N ARG A 247 3.84 -7.99 -11.40
CA ARG A 247 2.62 -8.08 -12.23
C ARG A 247 2.45 -9.48 -12.78
N ASP A 248 3.48 -10.03 -13.43
CA ASP A 248 3.45 -11.38 -14.00
C ASP A 248 3.13 -12.41 -12.90
N HIS A 249 3.73 -12.26 -11.72
CA HIS A 249 3.42 -13.13 -10.59
C HIS A 249 1.96 -13.03 -10.13
N LEU A 250 1.38 -11.82 -10.09
CA LEU A 250 -0.01 -11.61 -9.66
C LEU A 250 -1.02 -12.12 -10.71
N GLU A 251 -0.66 -12.15 -12.00
CA GLU A 251 -1.48 -12.73 -13.06
C GLU A 251 -1.57 -14.26 -12.92
N GLU A 252 -0.47 -14.92 -12.57
CA GLU A 252 -0.42 -16.35 -12.34
C GLU A 252 -0.95 -16.77 -10.95
N HIS A 253 -0.71 -15.91 -9.96
CA HIS A 253 -1.02 -16.15 -8.56
C HIS A 253 -1.82 -14.98 -7.94
N PRO A 254 -3.11 -14.85 -8.24
CA PRO A 254 -3.93 -13.72 -7.82
C PRO A 254 -3.87 -13.45 -6.32
N ALA A 255 -3.85 -12.18 -5.94
CA ALA A 255 -3.91 -11.67 -4.58
C ALA A 255 -5.07 -10.69 -4.40
N GLY A 256 -5.47 -10.42 -3.15
CA GLY A 256 -6.43 -9.37 -2.83
C GLY A 256 -5.76 -8.08 -2.36
N LEU A 257 -4.52 -8.17 -1.88
CA LEU A 257 -3.76 -7.05 -1.34
C LEU A 257 -2.26 -7.31 -1.53
N VAL A 258 -1.52 -6.29 -1.91
CA VAL A 258 -0.05 -6.28 -1.90
C VAL A 258 0.43 -5.39 -0.75
N ALA A 259 1.47 -5.78 -0.04
CA ALA A 259 2.09 -4.95 1.00
C ALA A 259 3.54 -4.62 0.61
N VAL A 260 3.92 -3.36 0.84
CA VAL A 260 5.28 -2.86 0.61
C VAL A 260 5.67 -1.89 1.70
N THR A 261 6.96 -1.88 2.07
CA THR A 261 7.47 -0.94 3.06
C THR A 261 8.08 0.28 2.37
N SER A 262 7.70 1.48 2.80
CA SER A 262 8.35 2.72 2.37
C SER A 262 9.74 2.83 3.01
N ARG A 263 10.66 3.60 2.39
CA ARG A 263 12.00 3.82 2.94
C ARG A 263 12.05 5.10 3.77
N LEU A 264 12.82 5.07 4.87
CA LEU A 264 13.27 6.29 5.54
C LEU A 264 14.48 6.85 4.79
N ARG A 265 14.52 8.16 4.56
CA ARG A 265 15.75 8.85 4.14
C ARG A 265 16.50 9.35 5.37
N ASP A 266 17.79 9.01 5.48
CA ASP A 266 18.69 9.29 6.62
C ASP A 266 18.81 10.78 7.01
N ARG A 267 18.24 11.73 6.26
CA ARG A 267 18.43 13.17 6.47
C ARG A 267 17.18 14.03 6.35
N VAL A 268 16.02 13.45 6.13
CA VAL A 268 14.75 14.20 6.00
C VAL A 268 13.71 13.54 6.88
N PRO A 269 12.99 14.29 7.75
CA PRO A 269 11.99 13.71 8.67
C PRO A 269 10.73 13.20 7.97
N HIS A 270 10.77 12.98 6.67
CA HIS A 270 9.66 12.47 5.85
C HIS A 270 10.03 11.12 5.26
N LEU A 271 9.07 10.20 5.27
CA LEU A 271 9.15 8.95 4.54
C LEU A 271 9.32 9.26 3.05
N VAL A 272 10.05 8.42 2.33
CA VAL A 272 10.13 8.50 0.87
C VAL A 272 9.60 7.19 0.32
N LEU A 273 8.59 7.29 -0.53
CA LEU A 273 8.20 6.14 -1.31
C LEU A 273 9.36 5.82 -2.27
N GLY A 274 10.12 4.75 -1.97
CA GLY A 274 11.25 4.33 -2.79
C GLY A 274 10.81 3.97 -4.22
N SER A 275 11.73 3.98 -5.18
CA SER A 275 11.43 3.62 -6.58
C SER A 275 10.73 2.26 -6.68
N GLY A 276 11.24 1.23 -5.99
CA GLY A 276 10.61 -0.09 -5.99
C GLY A 276 9.19 -0.10 -5.43
N ALA A 277 8.91 0.64 -4.35
CA ALA A 277 7.55 0.75 -3.81
C ALA A 277 6.62 1.52 -4.78
N ALA A 278 7.13 2.56 -5.43
CA ALA A 278 6.38 3.28 -6.46
C ALA A 278 6.09 2.37 -7.68
N ASP A 279 7.07 1.60 -8.14
CA ASP A 279 6.91 0.64 -9.23
C ASP A 279 5.86 -0.43 -8.88
N ILE A 280 5.86 -0.93 -7.63
CA ILE A 280 4.85 -1.87 -7.13
C ILE A 280 3.44 -1.24 -7.17
N VAL A 281 3.27 -0.01 -6.68
CA VAL A 281 1.98 0.69 -6.71
C VAL A 281 1.47 0.85 -8.14
N HIS A 282 2.36 1.09 -9.10
CA HIS A 282 2.00 1.26 -10.51
C HIS A 282 1.70 -0.06 -11.22
N ALA A 283 2.43 -1.10 -10.89
CA ALA A 283 2.33 -2.40 -11.55
C ALA A 283 1.22 -3.28 -10.97
N SER A 284 0.81 -3.03 -9.73
CA SER A 284 -0.19 -3.85 -9.06
C SER A 284 -1.60 -3.62 -9.62
N ASN A 285 -2.26 -4.70 -9.98
CA ASN A 285 -3.68 -4.74 -10.34
C ASN A 285 -4.62 -4.90 -9.14
N VAL A 286 -4.06 -4.89 -7.93
CA VAL A 286 -4.79 -4.93 -6.65
C VAL A 286 -4.31 -3.80 -5.74
N PRO A 287 -5.09 -3.40 -4.72
CA PRO A 287 -4.68 -2.36 -3.78
C PRO A 287 -3.34 -2.67 -3.11
N VAL A 288 -2.57 -1.63 -2.80
CA VAL A 288 -1.26 -1.74 -2.15
C VAL A 288 -1.31 -1.13 -0.75
N LEU A 289 -0.95 -1.91 0.25
CA LEU A 289 -0.71 -1.48 1.62
C LEU A 289 0.73 -0.93 1.71
N VAL A 290 0.86 0.38 1.82
CA VAL A 290 2.15 1.02 2.05
C VAL A 290 2.38 1.14 3.55
N ILE A 291 3.40 0.44 4.03
CA ILE A 291 3.77 0.37 5.43
C ILE A 291 4.91 1.35 5.69
N PRO A 292 4.77 2.31 6.61
CA PRO A 292 5.87 3.17 7.00
C PRO A 292 7.01 2.34 7.61
N ALA A 293 8.24 2.55 7.11
CA ALA A 293 9.41 1.93 7.73
C ALA A 293 9.55 2.41 9.18
N PRO A 294 9.85 1.53 10.14
CA PRO A 294 10.16 1.97 11.49
C PRO A 294 11.42 2.85 11.48
N PRO A 295 11.54 3.81 12.42
CA PRO A 295 12.79 4.56 12.56
C PRO A 295 13.93 3.58 12.85
N GLU A 296 15.07 3.77 12.17
CA GLU A 296 16.25 2.97 12.47
C GLU A 296 16.66 3.22 13.92
N THR A 297 16.63 2.18 14.72
CA THR A 297 17.23 2.22 16.08
C THR A 297 18.73 2.27 15.90
N THR A 298 19.29 3.46 16.12
CA THR A 298 20.75 3.70 16.22
C THR A 298 21.34 2.96 17.40
#